data_16ed7ec8cc20a97f842ca1fadf33579d
#
_entry.id   16ed7ec8cc20a97f842ca1fadf33579d
#
_cell.length_a   1.000
_cell.length_b   1.000
_cell.length_c   1.000
_cell.angle_alpha   90.00
_cell.angle_beta   90.00
_cell.angle_gamma   90.00
#
_symmetry.space_group_name_H-M   'P 1'
#
loop_
_entity.id
_entity.type
_entity.pdbx_description
1 polymer ?
#
loop_
_entity_poly.entity_id
_entity_poly.type
_entity_poly.pdbx_seq_one_letter_code
_entity_poly.pdbx_strand_id
1 'polypeptide(L)'
;MRIQTFARGVAPLVLAALAAPAIAAQAGAQSKAAGALSPAERTITRSVDAHNNDALALLVRLVDINSGTTNHTGVRKVADILRAQFDSLGFTTHWVDGSAFHRAGHLVAEHPGPGPKILIIGHLDTVFDPSSPFQKFVRLDDSTARGPGVIDMKGGDVIALYALRALKDAGALDSMHVVVIYDGDEEDAGSPLSEARKTLIDAAHGAAAALGFEDGAGDPRTAVISRRGDISWTLTTTGHTAHSSQIFTKEYGAGAIYEAARVLDQFYRQLSTQRYLTFNPGIIVGGTAVSLDSTQSAGTAAGKTNVVADSALVSGDLRTLSPAQLAGAQRAMKQIVAQTLPMTTAHLEFADGYPPLAPTAGNKRLLAMYDRASQDLGFGPVVAVDPSRAGAADVSFVANIVPMAIDALGLSGHDDHSEKETADLRMLPVQTKRAGVLMYRLTENGEARGVTP
;
A
#
# COMPACT_ATOMS: atom_id res chain seq x y z
N MET A 1 28.64 67.10 21.77
CA MET A 1 28.31 68.52 21.98
C MET A 1 26.82 68.68 22.02
N ARG A 2 26.33 69.16 23.15
CA ARG A 2 24.96 69.65 23.53
C ARG A 2 23.76 68.70 23.44
N ILE A 3 23.41 68.26 24.63
CA ILE A 3 22.19 68.03 25.34
C ILE A 3 21.18 69.18 25.14
N GLN A 4 19.93 68.85 24.88
CA GLN A 4 18.81 69.65 25.39
C GLN A 4 17.62 68.76 25.77
N THR A 5 17.41 68.63 27.05
CA THR A 5 16.23 68.23 27.79
C THR A 5 15.09 69.25 27.64
N PHE A 6 13.84 68.82 27.47
CA PHE A 6 12.68 69.52 27.96
C PHE A 6 11.66 68.58 28.61
N ALA A 7 11.26 68.96 29.81
CA ALA A 7 10.36 68.25 30.69
C ALA A 7 8.95 68.91 30.69
N ARG A 8 7.98 68.12 31.14
CA ARG A 8 6.72 68.42 31.83
C ARG A 8 5.42 68.51 31.04
N GLY A 9 4.52 67.76 31.55
CA GLY A 9 3.08 67.92 31.36
C GLY A 9 2.31 66.70 31.85
N VAL A 10 2.05 66.62 33.18
CA VAL A 10 1.19 65.62 33.81
C VAL A 10 -0.25 66.15 33.85
N ALA A 11 -1.19 65.41 33.31
CA ALA A 11 -2.64 65.56 33.60
C ALA A 11 -3.24 64.20 33.81
N PRO A 12 -4.06 63.99 34.87
CA PRO A 12 -4.66 62.69 35.19
C PRO A 12 -5.93 62.48 34.37
N LEU A 13 -6.06 61.34 33.70
CA LEU A 13 -7.33 60.90 33.14
C LEU A 13 -7.83 59.68 33.92
N VAL A 14 -9.04 59.82 34.29
CA VAL A 14 -9.91 58.96 35.07
C VAL A 14 -10.02 57.55 34.46
N LEU A 15 -9.77 56.50 35.25
CA LEU A 15 -10.07 55.11 34.96
C LEU A 15 -11.60 54.93 34.95
N ALA A 16 -12.16 54.64 33.77
CA ALA A 16 -13.45 53.97 33.62
C ALA A 16 -13.16 52.49 33.37
N ALA A 17 -13.36 51.64 34.37
CA ALA A 17 -13.29 50.19 34.24
C ALA A 17 -14.53 49.68 33.50
N LEU A 18 -14.39 49.31 32.22
CA LEU A 18 -15.38 48.52 31.51
C LEU A 18 -14.98 47.01 31.70
N ALA A 19 -15.72 46.34 32.57
CA ALA A 19 -15.69 44.90 32.71
C ALA A 19 -16.28 44.24 31.45
N ALA A 20 -15.46 43.68 30.61
CA ALA A 20 -15.89 42.77 29.56
C ALA A 20 -15.99 41.36 30.17
N PRO A 21 -17.13 40.63 29.93
CA PRO A 21 -17.22 39.25 30.37
C PRO A 21 -16.28 38.40 29.52
N ALA A 22 -15.34 37.74 30.19
CA ALA A 22 -14.53 36.68 29.61
C ALA A 22 -15.45 35.49 29.28
N ILE A 23 -15.85 35.34 28.03
CA ILE A 23 -16.42 34.07 27.53
C ILE A 23 -15.24 33.09 27.42
N ALA A 24 -15.03 32.32 28.49
CA ALA A 24 -14.21 31.12 28.43
C ALA A 24 -14.98 30.12 27.56
N ALA A 25 -14.60 30.05 26.29
CA ALA A 25 -14.96 28.93 25.42
C ALA A 25 -14.23 27.71 25.95
N GLN A 26 -14.85 26.98 26.86
CA GLN A 26 -14.47 25.60 27.17
C GLN A 26 -14.74 24.76 25.92
N ALA A 27 -13.71 24.57 25.10
CA ALA A 27 -13.65 23.46 24.16
C ALA A 27 -13.52 22.17 25.00
N GLY A 28 -14.63 21.76 25.60
CA GLY A 28 -14.80 20.43 26.14
C GLY A 28 -14.86 19.48 24.95
N ALA A 29 -13.71 18.92 24.56
CA ALA A 29 -13.69 17.67 23.83
C ALA A 29 -14.36 16.64 24.75
N GLN A 30 -15.67 16.49 24.63
CA GLN A 30 -16.37 15.34 25.16
C GLN A 30 -15.81 14.12 24.42
N SER A 31 -14.88 13.42 25.03
CA SER A 31 -14.63 12.02 24.78
C SER A 31 -16.00 11.35 24.95
N LYS A 32 -16.67 11.02 23.82
CA LYS A 32 -17.83 10.13 23.88
C LYS A 32 -17.33 8.89 24.59
N ALA A 33 -17.96 8.54 25.72
CA ALA A 33 -17.70 7.28 26.40
C ALA A 33 -17.74 6.17 25.36
N ALA A 34 -16.73 5.28 25.40
CA ALA A 34 -16.67 4.10 24.54
C ALA A 34 -18.03 3.39 24.59
N GLY A 35 -18.67 3.15 23.45
CA GLY A 35 -19.98 2.51 23.41
C GLY A 35 -19.84 1.08 23.92
N ALA A 36 -20.80 0.60 24.72
CA ALA A 36 -20.76 -0.77 25.18
C ALA A 36 -20.92 -1.72 23.99
N LEU A 37 -20.05 -2.73 23.90
CA LEU A 37 -20.15 -3.79 22.87
C LEU A 37 -21.53 -4.45 22.92
N SER A 38 -22.12 -4.75 21.78
CA SER A 38 -23.35 -5.55 21.65
C SER A 38 -23.14 -6.99 22.12
N PRO A 39 -24.20 -7.76 22.36
CA PRO A 39 -24.05 -9.17 22.72
C PRO A 39 -23.27 -9.98 21.67
N ALA A 40 -23.50 -9.72 20.37
CA ALA A 40 -22.78 -10.36 19.27
C ALA A 40 -21.29 -9.98 19.28
N GLU A 41 -20.96 -8.70 19.43
CA GLU A 41 -19.57 -8.24 19.50
C GLU A 41 -18.82 -8.83 20.70
N ARG A 42 -19.49 -8.99 21.84
CA ARG A 42 -18.91 -9.71 22.99
C ARG A 42 -18.69 -11.20 22.71
N THR A 43 -19.52 -11.83 21.89
CA THR A 43 -19.32 -13.22 21.46
C THR A 43 -18.14 -13.31 20.51
N ILE A 44 -18.04 -12.40 19.54
CA ILE A 44 -16.86 -12.29 18.65
C ILE A 44 -15.58 -12.20 19.46
N THR A 45 -15.51 -11.29 20.46
CA THR A 45 -14.28 -11.12 21.25
C THR A 45 -13.93 -12.37 22.05
N ARG A 46 -14.93 -13.05 22.64
CA ARG A 46 -14.70 -14.33 23.37
C ARG A 46 -14.24 -15.46 22.47
N SER A 47 -14.80 -15.57 21.25
CA SER A 47 -14.38 -16.55 20.26
C SER A 47 -12.92 -16.35 19.86
N VAL A 48 -12.53 -15.10 19.60
CA VAL A 48 -11.11 -14.78 19.29
C VAL A 48 -10.19 -15.21 20.43
N ASP A 49 -10.55 -14.91 21.70
CA ASP A 49 -9.74 -15.32 22.84
C ASP A 49 -9.66 -16.85 22.99
N ALA A 50 -10.76 -17.53 22.77
CA ALA A 50 -10.83 -19.00 22.86
C ALA A 50 -9.97 -19.69 21.80
N HIS A 51 -9.87 -19.13 20.60
CA HIS A 51 -9.14 -19.70 19.47
C HIS A 51 -7.76 -19.07 19.20
N ASN A 52 -7.25 -18.20 20.08
CA ASN A 52 -5.97 -17.53 19.84
C ASN A 52 -4.78 -18.50 19.71
N ASN A 53 -4.78 -19.59 20.48
CA ASN A 53 -3.74 -20.61 20.36
C ASN A 53 -3.82 -21.38 19.04
N ASP A 54 -5.03 -21.64 18.54
CA ASP A 54 -5.23 -22.29 17.25
C ASP A 54 -4.77 -21.37 16.11
N ALA A 55 -5.06 -20.06 16.22
CA ALA A 55 -4.59 -19.05 15.28
C ALA A 55 -3.06 -18.98 15.24
N LEU A 56 -2.42 -18.95 16.40
CA LEU A 56 -0.95 -18.95 16.46
C LEU A 56 -0.37 -20.26 15.89
N ALA A 57 -0.96 -21.41 16.20
CA ALA A 57 -0.51 -22.69 15.66
C ALA A 57 -0.63 -22.76 14.12
N LEU A 58 -1.71 -22.17 13.57
CA LEU A 58 -1.87 -22.04 12.12
C LEU A 58 -0.79 -21.11 11.54
N LEU A 59 -0.55 -19.96 12.14
CA LEU A 59 0.51 -19.03 11.72
C LEU A 59 1.88 -19.73 11.66
N VAL A 60 2.27 -20.44 12.71
CA VAL A 60 3.51 -21.22 12.75
C VAL A 60 3.59 -22.19 11.58
N ARG A 61 2.50 -22.92 11.33
CA ARG A 61 2.43 -23.91 10.23
C ARG A 61 2.59 -23.24 8.86
N LEU A 62 1.99 -22.07 8.63
CA LEU A 62 2.09 -21.36 7.36
C LEU A 62 3.49 -20.77 7.16
N VAL A 63 4.05 -20.15 8.20
CA VAL A 63 5.42 -19.57 8.17
C VAL A 63 6.48 -20.63 7.88
N ASP A 64 6.31 -21.85 8.40
CA ASP A 64 7.24 -22.97 8.18
C ASP A 64 7.23 -23.55 6.76
N ILE A 65 6.31 -23.06 5.90
CA ILE A 65 6.27 -23.39 4.47
C ILE A 65 6.88 -22.23 3.70
N ASN A 66 7.98 -22.47 3.00
CA ASN A 66 8.48 -21.50 2.04
C ASN A 66 7.45 -21.30 0.92
N SER A 67 7.02 -20.06 0.77
CA SER A 67 6.10 -19.62 -0.28
C SER A 67 6.64 -18.39 -1.03
N GLY A 68 7.97 -18.28 -1.22
CA GLY A 68 8.51 -17.27 -2.11
C GLY A 68 7.78 -17.30 -3.45
N THR A 69 7.52 -16.14 -4.07
CA THR A 69 6.62 -16.01 -5.23
C THR A 69 6.93 -17.01 -6.35
N THR A 70 8.21 -17.27 -6.60
CA THR A 70 8.67 -18.24 -7.63
C THR A 70 8.54 -19.70 -7.19
N ASN A 71 8.32 -19.98 -5.90
CA ASN A 71 8.05 -21.31 -5.38
C ASN A 71 6.56 -21.68 -5.50
N HIS A 72 6.06 -21.87 -6.72
CA HIS A 72 4.66 -22.18 -7.00
C HIS A 72 4.10 -23.33 -6.16
N THR A 73 4.93 -24.35 -5.87
CA THR A 73 4.53 -25.48 -5.01
C THR A 73 4.30 -25.04 -3.56
N GLY A 74 5.14 -24.14 -3.05
CA GLY A 74 5.02 -23.61 -1.69
C GLY A 74 3.79 -22.72 -1.54
N VAL A 75 3.60 -21.78 -2.47
CA VAL A 75 2.39 -20.92 -2.53
C VAL A 75 1.12 -21.78 -2.54
N ARG A 76 1.09 -22.80 -3.40
CA ARG A 76 -0.05 -23.74 -3.46
C ARG A 76 -0.27 -24.50 -2.15
N LYS A 77 0.77 -24.91 -1.43
CA LYS A 77 0.64 -25.58 -0.14
C LYS A 77 0.04 -24.68 0.94
N VAL A 78 0.44 -23.40 0.98
CA VAL A 78 -0.18 -22.41 1.87
C VAL A 78 -1.65 -22.25 1.54
N ALA A 79 -1.98 -22.10 0.25
CA ALA A 79 -3.36 -22.02 -0.21
C ALA A 79 -4.22 -23.25 0.19
N ASP A 80 -3.71 -24.48 0.01
CA ASP A 80 -4.46 -25.70 0.33
C ASP A 80 -4.75 -25.83 1.83
N ILE A 81 -3.87 -25.33 2.70
CA ILE A 81 -4.12 -25.28 4.15
C ILE A 81 -5.22 -24.26 4.47
N LEU A 82 -5.13 -23.04 3.94
CA LEU A 82 -6.13 -21.98 4.16
C LEU A 82 -7.48 -22.36 3.55
N ARG A 83 -7.48 -22.98 2.36
CA ARG A 83 -8.67 -23.53 1.73
C ARG A 83 -9.45 -24.44 2.66
N ALA A 84 -8.77 -25.43 3.28
CA ALA A 84 -9.43 -26.36 4.21
C ALA A 84 -10.04 -25.64 5.43
N GLN A 85 -9.44 -24.53 5.87
CA GLN A 85 -10.01 -23.71 6.95
C GLN A 85 -11.27 -22.97 6.48
N PHE A 86 -11.24 -22.33 5.29
CA PHE A 86 -12.41 -21.66 4.72
C PHE A 86 -13.55 -22.63 4.45
N ASP A 87 -13.26 -23.83 3.90
CA ASP A 87 -14.25 -24.88 3.66
C ASP A 87 -14.95 -25.25 5.00
N SER A 88 -14.20 -25.36 6.11
CA SER A 88 -14.75 -25.65 7.44
C SER A 88 -15.66 -24.54 7.99
N LEU A 89 -15.48 -23.31 7.53
CA LEU A 89 -16.34 -22.18 7.86
C LEU A 89 -17.59 -22.09 6.97
N GLY A 90 -17.72 -22.93 5.94
CA GLY A 90 -18.86 -22.94 5.03
C GLY A 90 -18.68 -22.09 3.78
N PHE A 91 -17.45 -21.66 3.50
CA PHE A 91 -17.12 -20.98 2.23
C PHE A 91 -17.06 -22.00 1.09
N THR A 92 -17.42 -21.56 -0.10
CA THR A 92 -17.09 -22.25 -1.36
C THR A 92 -15.74 -21.76 -1.84
N THR A 93 -14.79 -22.68 -1.98
CA THR A 93 -13.43 -22.30 -2.37
C THR A 93 -13.04 -22.83 -3.73
N HIS A 94 -12.24 -22.09 -4.47
CA HIS A 94 -11.62 -22.54 -5.72
C HIS A 94 -10.23 -21.93 -5.90
N TRP A 95 -9.44 -22.58 -6.73
CA TRP A 95 -8.12 -22.14 -7.13
C TRP A 95 -8.17 -21.56 -8.53
N VAL A 96 -7.64 -20.36 -8.70
CA VAL A 96 -7.41 -19.76 -10.00
C VAL A 96 -6.00 -20.10 -10.43
N ASP A 97 -5.86 -20.81 -11.55
CA ASP A 97 -4.54 -21.21 -12.06
C ASP A 97 -3.76 -20.02 -12.60
N GLY A 98 -2.51 -19.90 -12.20
CA GLY A 98 -1.64 -18.77 -12.55
C GLY A 98 -0.81 -18.94 -13.82
N SER A 99 -1.00 -20.02 -14.60
CA SER A 99 -0.20 -20.28 -15.81
C SER A 99 -0.29 -19.17 -16.85
N ALA A 100 -1.44 -18.49 -16.96
CA ALA A 100 -1.64 -17.38 -17.89
C ALA A 100 -0.80 -16.14 -17.59
N PHE A 101 -0.35 -16.00 -16.35
CA PHE A 101 0.50 -14.88 -15.89
C PHE A 101 1.82 -15.36 -15.25
N HIS A 102 2.19 -16.63 -15.49
CA HIS A 102 3.47 -17.23 -15.10
C HIS A 102 3.72 -17.25 -13.58
N ARG A 103 2.68 -17.50 -12.79
CA ARG A 103 2.73 -17.60 -11.32
C ARG A 103 1.95 -18.83 -10.83
N ALA A 104 1.94 -19.03 -9.52
CA ALA A 104 1.21 -20.15 -8.93
C ALA A 104 -0.31 -20.04 -9.14
N GLY A 105 -0.87 -18.89 -8.91
CA GLY A 105 -2.31 -18.63 -8.97
C GLY A 105 -2.86 -18.10 -7.64
N HIS A 106 -4.19 -18.03 -7.51
CA HIS A 106 -4.87 -17.37 -6.40
C HIS A 106 -5.88 -18.29 -5.72
N LEU A 107 -6.06 -18.12 -4.41
CA LEU A 107 -7.14 -18.73 -3.65
C LEU A 107 -8.33 -17.77 -3.58
N VAL A 108 -9.48 -18.26 -4.01
CA VAL A 108 -10.76 -17.55 -3.85
C VAL A 108 -11.64 -18.34 -2.88
N ALA A 109 -12.23 -17.64 -1.90
CA ALA A 109 -13.22 -18.21 -0.99
C ALA A 109 -14.43 -17.27 -0.93
N GLU A 110 -15.63 -17.81 -1.15
CA GLU A 110 -16.88 -17.05 -1.16
C GLU A 110 -17.89 -17.63 -0.20
N HIS A 111 -18.49 -16.77 0.62
CA HIS A 111 -19.63 -17.05 1.46
C HIS A 111 -20.79 -16.15 1.05
N PRO A 112 -21.79 -16.67 0.33
CA PRO A 112 -22.94 -15.88 -0.11
C PRO A 112 -23.88 -15.61 1.04
N GLY A 113 -24.33 -14.36 1.18
CA GLY A 113 -25.31 -13.95 2.18
C GLY A 113 -26.10 -12.72 1.71
N PRO A 114 -27.16 -12.32 2.44
CA PRO A 114 -28.05 -11.22 2.04
C PRO A 114 -27.47 -9.82 2.33
N GLY A 115 -26.37 -9.74 3.09
CA GLY A 115 -25.74 -8.49 3.47
C GLY A 115 -24.95 -7.84 2.34
N PRO A 116 -24.37 -6.65 2.60
CA PRO A 116 -23.47 -6.02 1.64
C PRO A 116 -22.23 -6.88 1.42
N LYS A 117 -21.76 -6.94 0.19
CA LYS A 117 -20.55 -7.69 -0.17
C LYS A 117 -19.32 -7.00 0.42
N ILE A 118 -18.54 -7.75 1.18
CA ILE A 118 -17.23 -7.34 1.72
C ILE A 118 -16.15 -8.13 0.99
N LEU A 119 -15.19 -7.43 0.42
CA LEU A 119 -14.01 -8.03 -0.20
C LEU A 119 -12.86 -8.02 0.81
N ILE A 120 -12.29 -9.19 1.07
CA ILE A 120 -11.08 -9.39 1.88
C ILE A 120 -9.93 -9.68 0.94
N ILE A 121 -8.80 -8.99 1.13
CA ILE A 121 -7.63 -9.07 0.28
C ILE A 121 -6.42 -9.47 1.12
N GLY A 122 -5.65 -10.43 0.62
CA GLY A 122 -4.38 -10.85 1.18
C GLY A 122 -3.54 -11.58 0.13
N HIS A 123 -2.36 -12.06 0.51
CA HIS A 123 -1.49 -12.81 -0.38
C HIS A 123 -0.82 -14.01 0.31
N LEU A 124 -0.48 -15.01 -0.50
CA LEU A 124 0.05 -16.31 -0.08
C LEU A 124 1.58 -16.39 -0.17
N ASP A 125 2.14 -15.54 -1.01
CA ASP A 125 3.57 -15.53 -1.32
C ASP A 125 4.38 -14.68 -0.32
N THR A 126 5.67 -14.67 -0.50
CA THR A 126 6.62 -13.87 0.27
C THR A 126 7.83 -13.55 -0.60
N VAL A 127 8.61 -12.54 -0.24
CA VAL A 127 9.88 -12.21 -0.92
C VAL A 127 10.99 -13.26 -0.74
N PHE A 128 10.81 -14.27 0.11
CA PHE A 128 11.88 -15.19 0.51
C PHE A 128 11.99 -16.40 -0.40
N ASP A 129 12.99 -16.40 -1.28
CA ASP A 129 13.33 -17.52 -2.15
C ASP A 129 13.66 -18.79 -1.35
N PRO A 130 13.45 -20.00 -1.91
CA PRO A 130 13.84 -21.28 -1.26
C PRO A 130 15.30 -21.39 -0.86
N SER A 131 16.19 -20.64 -1.50
CA SER A 131 17.62 -20.59 -1.14
C SER A 131 17.94 -19.69 0.04
N SER A 132 17.01 -18.84 0.49
CA SER A 132 17.19 -18.00 1.68
C SER A 132 17.43 -18.87 2.93
N PRO A 133 18.34 -18.49 3.83
CA PRO A 133 18.50 -19.15 5.12
C PRO A 133 17.32 -18.88 6.08
N PHE A 134 16.47 -17.92 5.76
CA PHE A 134 15.32 -17.50 6.57
C PHE A 134 14.08 -18.30 6.18
N GLN A 135 13.84 -19.44 6.86
CA GLN A 135 12.85 -20.42 6.42
C GLN A 135 11.87 -20.88 7.50
N LYS A 136 12.02 -20.44 8.76
CA LYS A 136 11.27 -21.01 9.88
C LYS A 136 10.76 -19.95 10.83
N PHE A 137 9.60 -20.27 11.43
CA PHE A 137 9.10 -19.55 12.59
C PHE A 137 10.03 -19.79 13.79
N VAL A 138 10.50 -18.71 14.39
CA VAL A 138 11.34 -18.74 15.59
C VAL A 138 10.72 -17.83 16.63
N ARG A 139 10.30 -18.40 17.77
CA ARG A 139 9.84 -17.61 18.91
C ARG A 139 11.06 -16.99 19.59
N LEU A 140 11.09 -15.68 19.72
CA LEU A 140 12.19 -14.94 20.33
C LEU A 140 11.99 -14.76 21.85
N ASP A 141 10.72 -14.50 22.23
CA ASP A 141 10.26 -14.38 23.61
C ASP A 141 8.75 -14.65 23.70
N ASP A 142 8.11 -14.32 24.83
CA ASP A 142 6.67 -14.57 25.04
C ASP A 142 5.76 -13.74 24.13
N SER A 143 6.25 -12.65 23.55
CA SER A 143 5.49 -11.70 22.76
C SER A 143 5.96 -11.55 21.32
N THR A 144 7.15 -12.04 21.00
CA THR A 144 7.83 -11.75 19.73
C THR A 144 8.22 -13.04 19.01
N ALA A 145 7.97 -13.07 17.72
CA ALA A 145 8.42 -14.15 16.84
C ALA A 145 9.03 -13.60 15.56
N ARG A 146 9.86 -14.39 14.91
CA ARG A 146 10.51 -14.10 13.65
C ARG A 146 10.23 -15.23 12.66
N GLY A 147 10.01 -14.90 11.39
CA GLY A 147 9.83 -15.90 10.35
C GLY A 147 9.37 -15.30 9.02
N PRO A 148 9.61 -15.98 7.87
CA PRO A 148 9.30 -15.47 6.55
C PRO A 148 7.79 -15.31 6.33
N GLY A 149 7.34 -14.08 6.07
CA GLY A 149 5.93 -13.77 5.90
C GLY A 149 5.15 -13.77 7.22
N VAL A 150 5.83 -13.67 8.38
CA VAL A 150 5.15 -13.70 9.68
C VAL A 150 4.23 -12.48 9.85
N ILE A 151 4.60 -11.34 9.27
CA ILE A 151 3.75 -10.14 9.17
C ILE A 151 3.30 -9.88 7.73
N ASP A 152 4.13 -10.19 6.74
CA ASP A 152 3.92 -9.90 5.34
C ASP A 152 3.76 -11.21 4.51
N MET A 153 2.47 -11.73 4.33
CA MET A 153 1.36 -11.28 5.17
C MET A 153 0.58 -12.47 5.78
N LYS A 154 1.26 -13.63 6.03
CA LYS A 154 0.61 -14.84 6.61
C LYS A 154 -0.10 -14.55 7.93
N GLY A 155 0.45 -13.60 8.74
CA GLY A 155 -0.21 -13.12 9.95
C GLY A 155 -1.54 -12.43 9.65
N GLY A 156 -1.61 -11.67 8.58
CA GLY A 156 -2.83 -11.02 8.08
C GLY A 156 -3.86 -12.03 7.60
N ASP A 157 -3.44 -13.04 6.84
CA ASP A 157 -4.31 -14.13 6.40
C ASP A 157 -4.98 -14.86 7.58
N VAL A 158 -4.19 -15.13 8.61
CA VAL A 158 -4.70 -15.78 9.84
C VAL A 158 -5.66 -14.87 10.59
N ILE A 159 -5.37 -13.57 10.69
CA ILE A 159 -6.26 -12.58 11.32
C ILE A 159 -7.61 -12.53 10.60
N ALA A 160 -7.61 -12.43 9.27
CA ALA A 160 -8.84 -12.42 8.48
C ALA A 160 -9.66 -13.69 8.67
N LEU A 161 -9.02 -14.85 8.59
CA LEU A 161 -9.66 -16.15 8.77
C LEU A 161 -10.29 -16.31 10.15
N TYR A 162 -9.57 -15.97 11.23
CA TYR A 162 -10.08 -16.11 12.60
C TYR A 162 -11.09 -15.02 12.98
N ALA A 163 -11.08 -13.88 12.32
CA ALA A 163 -12.17 -12.90 12.42
C ALA A 163 -13.47 -13.46 11.82
N LEU A 164 -13.39 -14.13 10.66
CA LEU A 164 -14.54 -14.82 10.04
C LEU A 164 -15.03 -16.00 10.90
N ARG A 165 -14.12 -16.75 11.51
CA ARG A 165 -14.47 -17.80 12.48
C ARG A 165 -15.26 -17.22 13.66
N ALA A 166 -14.79 -16.12 14.23
CA ALA A 166 -15.49 -15.47 15.34
C ALA A 166 -16.86 -14.93 14.95
N LEU A 167 -17.02 -14.47 13.71
CA LEU A 167 -18.32 -14.08 13.16
C LEU A 167 -19.27 -15.27 13.00
N LYS A 168 -18.76 -16.44 12.58
CA LYS A 168 -19.53 -17.69 12.53
C LYS A 168 -19.99 -18.12 13.93
N ASP A 169 -19.10 -18.12 14.90
CA ASP A 169 -19.40 -18.49 16.29
C ASP A 169 -20.42 -17.52 16.95
N ALA A 170 -20.45 -16.27 16.49
CA ALA A 170 -21.46 -15.29 16.90
C ALA A 170 -22.78 -15.41 16.13
N GLY A 171 -22.90 -16.33 15.17
CA GLY A 171 -24.08 -16.49 14.30
C GLY A 171 -24.29 -15.32 13.33
N ALA A 172 -23.27 -14.51 13.09
CA ALA A 172 -23.35 -13.33 12.23
C ALA A 172 -22.97 -13.63 10.77
N LEU A 173 -22.13 -14.64 10.53
CA LEU A 173 -21.57 -14.94 9.20
C LEU A 173 -22.66 -15.25 8.17
N ASP A 174 -23.73 -15.94 8.55
CA ASP A 174 -24.81 -16.35 7.64
C ASP A 174 -25.56 -15.14 7.01
N SER A 175 -25.49 -13.97 7.66
CA SER A 175 -26.07 -12.73 7.14
C SER A 175 -25.11 -11.94 6.22
N MET A 176 -23.85 -12.36 6.11
CA MET A 176 -22.79 -11.65 5.42
C MET A 176 -22.52 -12.21 4.02
N HIS A 177 -22.31 -11.33 3.05
CA HIS A 177 -21.70 -11.70 1.78
C HIS A 177 -20.21 -11.37 1.83
N VAL A 178 -19.35 -12.39 1.86
CA VAL A 178 -17.90 -12.22 1.96
C VAL A 178 -17.22 -12.92 0.79
N VAL A 179 -16.31 -12.20 0.13
CA VAL A 179 -15.39 -12.76 -0.86
C VAL A 179 -13.97 -12.50 -0.38
N VAL A 180 -13.17 -13.55 -0.31
CA VAL A 180 -11.75 -13.51 0.04
C VAL A 180 -10.94 -13.82 -1.20
N ILE A 181 -9.99 -12.98 -1.51
CA ILE A 181 -8.97 -13.20 -2.54
C ILE A 181 -7.63 -13.19 -1.85
N TYR A 182 -6.91 -14.32 -1.94
CA TYR A 182 -5.53 -14.41 -1.53
C TYR A 182 -4.68 -14.64 -2.77
N ASP A 183 -4.01 -13.58 -3.22
CA ASP A 183 -3.15 -13.61 -4.39
C ASP A 183 -1.86 -14.41 -4.09
N GLY A 184 -1.30 -15.06 -5.08
CA GLY A 184 -0.08 -15.85 -4.92
C GLY A 184 1.12 -15.24 -5.62
N ASP A 185 1.07 -13.92 -5.86
CA ASP A 185 2.06 -13.18 -6.61
C ASP A 185 2.06 -11.67 -6.30
N GLU A 186 1.74 -11.30 -5.05
CA GLU A 186 1.77 -9.88 -4.65
C GLU A 186 3.18 -9.34 -4.72
N GLU A 187 4.14 -10.07 -4.19
CA GLU A 187 5.54 -9.68 -4.00
C GLU A 187 6.35 -9.59 -5.33
N ASP A 188 5.91 -10.34 -6.34
CA ASP A 188 6.45 -10.29 -7.70
C ASP A 188 5.33 -10.62 -8.67
N ALA A 189 4.59 -9.58 -9.05
CA ALA A 189 3.36 -9.72 -9.83
C ALA A 189 3.61 -10.42 -11.18
N GLY A 190 2.69 -11.33 -11.53
CA GLY A 190 2.74 -12.06 -12.80
C GLY A 190 2.54 -11.15 -14.01
N SER A 191 2.94 -11.62 -15.17
CA SER A 191 2.82 -10.89 -16.43
C SER A 191 2.01 -11.70 -17.45
N PRO A 192 1.02 -11.06 -18.15
CA PRO A 192 0.66 -9.64 -18.02
C PRO A 192 -0.09 -9.33 -16.71
N LEU A 193 0.18 -8.15 -16.14
CA LEU A 193 -0.39 -7.70 -14.88
C LEU A 193 -1.93 -7.67 -14.90
N SER A 194 -2.52 -7.36 -16.07
CA SER A 194 -3.98 -7.38 -16.27
C SER A 194 -4.60 -8.76 -16.06
N GLU A 195 -3.89 -9.85 -16.39
CA GLU A 195 -4.34 -11.21 -16.13
C GLU A 195 -4.11 -11.59 -14.65
N ALA A 196 -2.95 -11.22 -14.09
CA ALA A 196 -2.60 -11.49 -12.70
C ALA A 196 -3.59 -10.86 -11.71
N ARG A 197 -4.07 -9.66 -11.96
CA ARG A 197 -5.01 -8.95 -11.06
C ARG A 197 -6.47 -9.04 -11.46
N LYS A 198 -6.77 -9.78 -12.56
CA LYS A 198 -8.15 -9.91 -13.06
C LYS A 198 -9.13 -10.47 -12.03
N THR A 199 -8.75 -11.51 -11.32
CA THR A 199 -9.60 -12.16 -10.30
C THR A 199 -9.95 -11.19 -9.17
N LEU A 200 -8.99 -10.45 -8.67
CA LEU A 200 -9.17 -9.43 -7.64
C LEU A 200 -10.09 -8.30 -8.12
N ILE A 201 -9.85 -7.79 -9.31
CA ILE A 201 -10.63 -6.72 -9.94
C ILE A 201 -12.09 -7.16 -10.17
N ASP A 202 -12.29 -8.36 -10.71
CA ASP A 202 -13.63 -8.92 -10.94
C ASP A 202 -14.39 -9.11 -9.61
N ALA A 203 -13.71 -9.58 -8.57
CA ALA A 203 -14.28 -9.75 -7.23
C ALA A 203 -14.69 -8.41 -6.58
N ALA A 204 -14.04 -7.31 -6.92
CA ALA A 204 -14.34 -5.99 -6.37
C ALA A 204 -15.67 -5.41 -6.84
N HIS A 205 -16.16 -5.81 -8.01
CA HIS A 205 -17.42 -5.31 -8.53
C HIS A 205 -18.60 -5.64 -7.61
N GLY A 206 -19.32 -4.58 -7.20
CA GLY A 206 -20.45 -4.69 -6.27
C GLY A 206 -20.05 -4.84 -4.80
N ALA A 207 -18.77 -4.82 -4.45
CA ALA A 207 -18.34 -4.80 -3.07
C ALA A 207 -18.59 -3.42 -2.45
N ALA A 208 -19.16 -3.41 -1.23
CA ALA A 208 -19.40 -2.20 -0.46
C ALA A 208 -18.13 -1.68 0.25
N ALA A 209 -17.21 -2.59 0.57
CA ALA A 209 -15.92 -2.27 1.15
C ALA A 209 -14.87 -3.32 0.77
N ALA A 210 -13.61 -2.89 0.66
CA ALA A 210 -12.45 -3.75 0.57
C ALA A 210 -11.59 -3.60 1.85
N LEU A 211 -11.18 -4.73 2.42
CA LEU A 211 -10.38 -4.84 3.63
C LEU A 211 -9.10 -5.59 3.28
N GLY A 212 -7.96 -4.89 3.24
CA GLY A 212 -6.64 -5.47 3.05
C GLY A 212 -6.00 -5.83 4.40
N PHE A 213 -5.35 -6.97 4.44
CA PHE A 213 -4.74 -7.50 5.66
C PHE A 213 -3.22 -7.50 5.58
N GLU A 214 -2.64 -6.55 4.82
CA GLU A 214 -1.22 -6.26 4.84
C GLU A 214 -0.68 -5.97 6.23
N ASP A 215 0.62 -5.98 6.39
CA ASP A 215 1.30 -5.65 7.64
C ASP A 215 0.85 -4.31 8.21
N GLY A 216 0.88 -4.18 9.53
CA GLY A 216 0.33 -3.02 10.25
C GLY A 216 1.21 -1.77 10.21
N ALA A 217 2.06 -1.57 9.21
CA ALA A 217 2.99 -0.43 9.09
C ALA A 217 3.84 -0.17 10.36
N GLY A 218 4.12 -1.22 11.14
CA GLY A 218 4.93 -1.20 12.36
C GLY A 218 4.26 -0.58 13.59
N ASP A 219 3.09 0.06 13.47
CA ASP A 219 2.37 0.65 14.61
C ASP A 219 0.89 0.20 14.63
N PRO A 220 0.47 -0.64 15.59
CA PRO A 220 -0.90 -1.15 15.67
C PRO A 220 -1.97 -0.08 15.95
N ARG A 221 -1.57 1.18 16.14
CA ARG A 221 -2.47 2.34 16.27
C ARG A 221 -2.71 3.04 14.95
N THR A 222 -2.30 2.42 13.83
CA THR A 222 -2.47 2.98 12.49
C THR A 222 -3.16 1.99 11.55
N ALA A 223 -3.74 2.52 10.47
CA ALA A 223 -4.24 1.75 9.34
C ALA A 223 -4.03 2.56 8.05
N VAL A 224 -3.99 1.88 6.93
CA VAL A 224 -3.71 2.49 5.63
C VAL A 224 -5.03 2.78 4.90
N ILE A 225 -5.25 4.04 4.52
CA ILE A 225 -6.38 4.48 3.70
C ILE A 225 -5.94 5.12 2.40
N SER A 226 -4.64 5.08 2.15
CA SER A 226 -4.01 5.60 0.94
C SER A 226 -2.64 4.97 0.75
N ARG A 227 -2.36 4.57 -0.49
CA ARG A 227 -1.05 4.04 -0.91
C ARG A 227 -0.59 4.76 -2.15
N ARG A 228 0.71 5.05 -2.24
CA ARG A 228 1.25 5.57 -3.48
C ARG A 228 1.38 4.43 -4.48
N GLY A 229 0.84 4.67 -5.69
CA GLY A 229 1.06 3.75 -6.80
C GLY A 229 2.53 3.70 -7.19
N ASP A 230 2.88 2.66 -7.92
CA ASP A 230 4.23 2.40 -8.41
C ASP A 230 4.18 1.94 -9.86
N ILE A 231 4.69 2.77 -10.77
CA ILE A 231 4.87 2.42 -12.18
C ILE A 231 6.29 2.71 -12.63
N SER A 232 6.79 1.88 -13.53
CA SER A 232 8.11 2.12 -14.13
C SER A 232 8.02 3.04 -15.34
N TRP A 233 9.12 3.73 -15.66
CA TRP A 233 9.26 4.49 -16.88
C TRP A 233 10.66 4.31 -17.48
N THR A 234 10.71 4.37 -18.83
CA THR A 234 11.96 4.30 -19.59
C THR A 234 12.05 5.49 -20.52
N LEU A 235 13.17 6.20 -20.46
CA LEU A 235 13.53 7.28 -21.38
C LEU A 235 14.64 6.79 -22.29
N THR A 236 14.39 6.85 -23.60
CA THR A 236 15.39 6.63 -24.65
C THR A 236 15.70 7.96 -25.33
N THR A 237 16.97 8.33 -25.41
CA THR A 237 17.39 9.49 -26.18
C THR A 237 18.39 9.11 -27.27
N THR A 238 18.31 9.79 -28.40
CA THR A 238 19.24 9.58 -29.52
C THR A 238 19.88 10.88 -29.97
N GLY A 239 21.00 10.76 -30.62
CA GLY A 239 21.74 11.87 -31.24
C GLY A 239 22.49 11.38 -32.46
N HIS A 240 23.40 12.19 -32.98
CA HIS A 240 24.25 11.86 -34.11
C HIS A 240 25.69 11.65 -33.69
N THR A 241 26.27 10.51 -34.06
CA THR A 241 27.68 10.21 -33.84
C THR A 241 28.57 11.12 -34.69
N ALA A 242 29.56 11.76 -34.07
CA ALA A 242 30.56 12.59 -34.72
C ALA A 242 31.88 12.62 -33.90
N HIS A 243 32.95 13.17 -34.46
CA HIS A 243 34.09 13.52 -33.65
C HIS A 243 33.73 14.63 -32.63
N SER A 244 34.20 14.54 -31.41
CA SER A 244 33.80 15.45 -30.31
C SER A 244 34.03 16.94 -30.60
N SER A 245 34.97 17.28 -31.49
CA SER A 245 35.16 18.67 -31.91
C SER A 245 34.01 19.26 -32.75
N GLN A 246 33.09 18.40 -33.21
CA GLN A 246 31.91 18.79 -34.02
C GLN A 246 30.63 18.87 -33.20
N ILE A 247 30.70 18.58 -31.89
CA ILE A 247 29.54 18.73 -30.99
C ILE A 247 29.04 20.16 -30.97
N PHE A 248 27.75 20.37 -30.85
CA PHE A 248 27.03 21.64 -30.86
C PHE A 248 26.99 22.36 -32.23
N THR A 249 27.47 21.74 -33.31
CA THR A 249 27.24 22.24 -34.65
C THR A 249 25.79 21.98 -35.09
N LYS A 250 25.33 22.70 -36.12
CA LYS A 250 23.98 22.52 -36.69
C LYS A 250 23.75 21.11 -37.27
N GLU A 251 24.83 20.46 -37.69
CA GLU A 251 24.80 19.16 -38.32
C GLU A 251 24.70 18.00 -37.31
N TYR A 252 25.39 18.10 -36.18
CA TYR A 252 25.51 17.01 -35.20
C TYR A 252 24.79 17.28 -33.88
N GLY A 253 24.51 18.53 -33.53
CA GLY A 253 23.76 18.88 -32.32
C GLY A 253 24.48 18.54 -31.02
N ALA A 254 23.71 18.24 -29.97
CA ALA A 254 24.22 18.05 -28.61
C ALA A 254 24.55 16.62 -28.26
N GLY A 255 24.01 15.63 -28.98
CA GLY A 255 24.15 14.21 -28.68
C GLY A 255 23.21 13.73 -27.56
N ALA A 256 23.06 12.40 -27.48
CA ALA A 256 22.04 11.75 -26.67
C ALA A 256 22.19 11.97 -25.14
N ILE A 257 23.43 12.01 -24.65
CA ILE A 257 23.68 12.19 -23.19
C ILE A 257 23.21 13.58 -22.72
N TYR A 258 23.46 14.65 -23.50
CA TYR A 258 22.95 15.98 -23.15
C TYR A 258 21.43 16.06 -23.22
N GLU A 259 20.81 15.36 -24.17
CA GLU A 259 19.34 15.28 -24.23
C GLU A 259 18.76 14.56 -23.00
N ALA A 260 19.32 13.43 -22.58
CA ALA A 260 18.90 12.73 -21.36
C ALA A 260 19.06 13.64 -20.13
N ALA A 261 20.22 14.31 -20.00
CA ALA A 261 20.47 15.24 -18.90
C ALA A 261 19.48 16.40 -18.86
N ARG A 262 19.14 16.99 -20.02
CA ARG A 262 18.11 18.04 -20.14
C ARG A 262 16.75 17.56 -19.66
N VAL A 263 16.32 16.37 -20.10
CA VAL A 263 15.03 15.81 -19.72
C VAL A 263 14.98 15.59 -18.21
N LEU A 264 16.00 14.97 -17.62
CA LEU A 264 16.06 14.73 -16.17
C LEU A 264 16.10 16.03 -15.35
N ASP A 265 16.87 17.05 -15.78
CA ASP A 265 16.87 18.36 -15.14
C ASP A 265 15.48 19.02 -15.19
N GLN A 266 14.77 18.93 -16.32
CA GLN A 266 13.43 19.46 -16.44
C GLN A 266 12.40 18.68 -15.62
N PHE A 267 12.49 17.35 -15.50
CA PHE A 267 11.67 16.57 -14.58
C PHE A 267 11.86 17.07 -13.15
N TYR A 268 13.12 17.18 -12.70
CA TYR A 268 13.43 17.70 -11.38
C TYR A 268 12.84 19.09 -11.14
N ARG A 269 13.13 20.06 -12.02
CA ARG A 269 12.69 21.45 -11.85
C ARG A 269 11.18 21.63 -11.82
N GLN A 270 10.44 20.86 -12.64
CA GLN A 270 9.01 21.08 -12.81
C GLN A 270 8.16 20.23 -11.88
N LEU A 271 8.64 19.07 -11.41
CA LEU A 271 7.81 18.08 -10.74
C LEU A 271 8.23 17.81 -9.28
N SER A 272 9.49 18.04 -8.89
CA SER A 272 10.01 17.61 -7.59
C SER A 272 9.36 18.26 -6.37
N THR A 273 8.67 19.39 -6.53
CA THR A 273 8.00 20.11 -5.43
C THR A 273 6.58 19.64 -5.17
N GLN A 274 6.04 18.73 -5.99
CA GLN A 274 4.70 18.23 -5.80
C GLN A 274 4.66 17.22 -4.64
N ARG A 275 3.80 17.50 -3.66
CA ARG A 275 3.66 16.62 -2.49
C ARG A 275 3.21 15.22 -2.89
N TYR A 276 3.83 14.19 -2.34
CA TYR A 276 3.59 12.77 -2.58
C TYR A 276 3.90 12.28 -4.00
N LEU A 277 4.42 13.13 -4.87
CA LEU A 277 4.98 12.73 -6.15
C LEU A 277 6.47 12.44 -5.97
N THR A 278 6.88 11.24 -6.36
CA THR A 278 8.31 10.91 -6.50
C THR A 278 8.54 10.23 -7.84
N PHE A 279 9.68 10.54 -8.44
CA PHE A 279 10.14 9.90 -9.67
C PHE A 279 11.67 9.78 -9.57
N ASN A 280 12.13 8.56 -9.61
CA ASN A 280 13.55 8.26 -9.41
C ASN A 280 14.15 7.70 -10.69
N PRO A 281 15.16 8.34 -11.30
CA PRO A 281 16.00 7.70 -12.30
C PRO A 281 16.96 6.73 -11.61
N GLY A 282 16.59 5.44 -11.58
CA GLY A 282 17.34 4.41 -10.87
C GLY A 282 18.63 4.01 -11.58
N ILE A 283 18.62 4.00 -12.93
CA ILE A 283 19.77 3.65 -13.75
C ILE A 283 19.84 4.55 -14.99
N ILE A 284 21.04 4.92 -15.41
CA ILE A 284 21.33 5.62 -16.65
C ILE A 284 22.56 5.04 -17.32
N VAL A 285 22.47 4.78 -18.62
CA VAL A 285 23.61 4.40 -19.47
C VAL A 285 23.64 5.28 -20.72
N GLY A 286 24.84 5.63 -21.19
CA GLY A 286 25.00 6.50 -22.37
C GLY A 286 26.31 6.25 -23.11
N GLY A 287 26.27 6.26 -24.44
CA GLY A 287 27.44 6.00 -25.29
C GLY A 287 27.09 5.85 -26.76
N THR A 288 27.89 5.10 -27.50
CA THR A 288 27.66 4.70 -28.89
C THR A 288 27.12 3.27 -29.01
N ALA A 289 27.05 2.54 -27.90
CA ALA A 289 26.34 1.26 -27.78
C ALA A 289 25.88 1.12 -26.33
N VAL A 290 24.57 1.05 -26.11
CA VAL A 290 23.98 0.96 -24.78
C VAL A 290 22.89 -0.13 -24.75
N SER A 291 22.79 -0.81 -23.61
CA SER A 291 21.66 -1.74 -23.34
C SER A 291 21.32 -1.76 -21.87
N LEU A 292 20.05 -2.03 -21.56
CA LEU A 292 19.58 -2.47 -20.24
C LEU A 292 19.19 -3.94 -20.34
N ASP A 293 19.27 -4.66 -19.24
CA ASP A 293 18.75 -6.03 -19.14
C ASP A 293 17.21 -6.03 -19.13
N SER A 294 16.59 -7.20 -19.19
CA SER A 294 15.13 -7.34 -19.22
C SER A 294 14.44 -6.84 -17.96
N THR A 295 15.15 -6.81 -16.83
CA THR A 295 14.65 -6.30 -15.55
C THR A 295 14.93 -4.81 -15.36
N GLN A 296 15.68 -4.19 -16.28
CA GLN A 296 16.13 -2.79 -16.21
C GLN A 296 16.94 -2.47 -14.93
N SER A 297 17.53 -3.47 -14.32
CA SER A 297 18.33 -3.37 -13.09
C SER A 297 19.82 -3.30 -13.34
N ALA A 298 20.29 -3.72 -14.52
CA ALA A 298 21.67 -3.63 -14.94
C ALA A 298 21.77 -3.16 -16.41
N GLY A 299 22.90 -2.54 -16.76
CA GLY A 299 23.11 -2.05 -18.11
C GLY A 299 24.57 -2.03 -18.53
N THR A 300 24.80 -1.96 -19.84
CA THR A 300 26.12 -1.82 -20.44
C THR A 300 26.19 -0.55 -21.30
N ALA A 301 27.35 0.07 -21.33
CA ALA A 301 27.63 1.20 -22.19
C ALA A 301 29.05 1.09 -22.79
N ALA A 302 29.17 1.41 -24.07
CA ALA A 302 30.47 1.54 -24.73
C ALA A 302 30.53 2.86 -25.51
N GLY A 303 31.73 3.44 -25.62
CA GLY A 303 31.97 4.69 -26.33
C GLY A 303 33.43 5.10 -26.23
N LYS A 304 33.76 6.23 -26.88
CA LYS A 304 35.08 6.86 -26.81
C LYS A 304 34.92 8.31 -26.40
N THR A 305 35.85 8.84 -25.62
CA THR A 305 35.81 10.20 -25.11
C THR A 305 35.83 11.30 -26.21
N ASN A 306 36.31 10.95 -27.39
CA ASN A 306 36.38 11.81 -28.55
C ASN A 306 35.26 11.56 -29.60
N VAL A 307 34.20 10.86 -29.21
CA VAL A 307 33.03 10.56 -30.04
C VAL A 307 31.75 11.03 -29.33
N VAL A 308 30.90 11.76 -30.06
CA VAL A 308 29.59 12.19 -29.55
C VAL A 308 28.72 10.95 -29.37
N ALA A 309 28.13 10.78 -28.18
CA ALA A 309 27.22 9.69 -27.88
C ALA A 309 25.92 9.82 -28.67
N ASP A 310 25.52 8.75 -29.35
CA ASP A 310 24.27 8.70 -30.12
C ASP A 310 23.10 8.05 -29.39
N SER A 311 23.34 7.42 -28.25
CA SER A 311 22.30 6.73 -27.47
C SER A 311 22.46 6.95 -25.98
N ALA A 312 21.34 7.15 -25.27
CA ALA A 312 21.29 7.00 -23.83
C ALA A 312 19.92 6.40 -23.41
N LEU A 313 19.95 5.58 -22.37
CA LEU A 313 18.79 4.94 -21.77
C LEU A 313 18.75 5.30 -20.28
N VAL A 314 17.56 5.62 -19.79
CA VAL A 314 17.28 5.86 -18.37
C VAL A 314 16.06 5.04 -17.99
N SER A 315 16.15 4.29 -16.89
CA SER A 315 15.00 3.62 -16.30
C SER A 315 14.77 4.12 -14.87
N GLY A 316 13.50 4.20 -14.47
CA GLY A 316 13.13 4.70 -13.16
C GLY A 316 11.73 4.33 -12.74
N ASP A 317 11.35 4.69 -11.51
CA ASP A 317 10.01 4.56 -10.98
C ASP A 317 9.29 5.91 -10.86
N LEU A 318 7.96 5.85 -10.83
CA LEU A 318 7.07 7.00 -10.64
C LEU A 318 6.00 6.61 -9.63
N ARG A 319 5.98 7.31 -8.49
CA ARG A 319 5.02 7.07 -7.41
C ARG A 319 4.10 8.27 -7.22
N THR A 320 2.81 8.01 -7.19
CA THR A 320 1.76 9.04 -7.09
C THR A 320 0.68 8.63 -6.11
N LEU A 321 -0.05 9.62 -5.54
CA LEU A 321 -1.07 9.38 -4.53
C LEU A 321 -2.49 9.27 -5.12
N SER A 322 -2.69 9.66 -6.37
CA SER A 322 -4.02 9.59 -6.99
C SER A 322 -3.94 9.40 -8.50
N PRO A 323 -4.99 8.83 -9.14
CA PRO A 323 -5.04 8.71 -10.60
C PRO A 323 -4.89 10.06 -11.31
N ALA A 324 -5.45 11.14 -10.74
CA ALA A 324 -5.32 12.48 -11.30
C ALA A 324 -3.87 12.99 -11.26
N GLN A 325 -3.14 12.73 -10.16
CA GLN A 325 -1.73 13.06 -10.04
C GLN A 325 -0.88 12.24 -11.01
N LEU A 326 -1.15 10.94 -11.15
CA LEU A 326 -0.48 10.07 -12.10
C LEU A 326 -0.65 10.59 -13.54
N ALA A 327 -1.88 10.81 -13.97
CA ALA A 327 -2.16 11.35 -15.29
C ALA A 327 -1.54 12.74 -15.52
N GLY A 328 -1.50 13.59 -14.48
CA GLY A 328 -0.84 14.90 -14.51
C GLY A 328 0.67 14.80 -14.69
N ALA A 329 1.32 13.93 -13.90
CA ALA A 329 2.77 13.70 -13.97
C ALA A 329 3.17 13.13 -15.34
N GLN A 330 2.46 12.10 -15.81
CA GLN A 330 2.71 11.51 -17.13
C GLN A 330 2.59 12.52 -18.27
N ARG A 331 1.54 13.37 -18.23
CA ARG A 331 1.39 14.44 -19.25
C ARG A 331 2.54 15.44 -19.20
N ALA A 332 2.93 15.89 -18.01
CA ALA A 332 4.04 16.84 -17.86
C ALA A 332 5.36 16.22 -18.34
N MET A 333 5.67 14.98 -17.95
CA MET A 333 6.87 14.28 -18.40
C MET A 333 6.88 14.12 -19.94
N LYS A 334 5.76 13.72 -20.56
CA LYS A 334 5.64 13.63 -22.02
C LYS A 334 5.81 14.99 -22.71
N GLN A 335 5.30 16.08 -22.13
CA GLN A 335 5.50 17.44 -22.66
C GLN A 335 6.94 17.89 -22.61
N ILE A 336 7.67 17.55 -21.56
CA ILE A 336 9.10 17.84 -21.41
C ILE A 336 9.92 17.07 -22.47
N VAL A 337 9.59 15.80 -22.66
CA VAL A 337 10.27 14.92 -23.64
C VAL A 337 10.00 15.34 -25.07
N ALA A 338 8.84 15.89 -25.37
CA ALA A 338 8.48 16.38 -26.70
C ALA A 338 9.33 17.60 -27.16
N GLN A 339 10.04 18.27 -26.24
CA GLN A 339 10.94 19.39 -26.56
C GLN A 339 12.37 18.87 -26.55
N THR A 340 12.99 18.75 -27.70
CA THR A 340 14.34 18.18 -27.83
C THR A 340 15.40 19.25 -28.12
N LEU A 341 16.64 18.95 -27.79
CA LEU A 341 17.80 19.71 -28.27
C LEU A 341 17.97 19.52 -29.80
N PRO A 342 18.65 20.44 -30.48
CA PRO A 342 18.89 20.26 -31.92
C PRO A 342 19.57 18.95 -32.26
N MET A 343 19.07 18.27 -33.28
CA MET A 343 19.60 17.01 -33.82
C MET A 343 19.56 15.84 -32.80
N THR A 344 18.62 15.88 -31.84
CA THR A 344 18.36 14.78 -30.91
C THR A 344 16.91 14.34 -30.97
N THR A 345 16.63 13.14 -30.48
CA THR A 345 15.27 12.65 -30.19
C THR A 345 15.17 12.17 -28.77
N ALA A 346 13.97 12.16 -28.24
CA ALA A 346 13.65 11.57 -26.94
C ALA A 346 12.31 10.84 -27.00
N HIS A 347 12.26 9.67 -26.37
CA HIS A 347 11.07 8.85 -26.29
C HIS A 347 10.88 8.40 -24.84
N LEU A 348 9.65 8.45 -24.31
CA LEU A 348 9.30 8.09 -22.95
C LEU A 348 8.16 7.09 -22.95
N GLU A 349 8.42 5.95 -22.34
CA GLU A 349 7.44 4.89 -22.11
C GLU A 349 7.14 4.74 -20.63
N PHE A 350 5.92 4.31 -20.32
CA PHE A 350 5.49 3.93 -18.98
C PHE A 350 5.02 2.50 -19.04
N ALA A 351 5.47 1.68 -18.11
CA ALA A 351 4.96 0.33 -17.94
C ALA A 351 3.72 0.32 -17.03
N ASP A 352 2.92 -0.73 -17.13
CA ASP A 352 1.88 -1.00 -16.17
C ASP A 352 2.48 -1.32 -14.80
N GLY A 353 1.74 -0.97 -13.74
CA GLY A 353 2.18 -1.20 -12.37
C GLY A 353 1.02 -0.97 -11.39
N TYR A 354 1.34 -0.85 -10.11
CA TYR A 354 0.35 -0.68 -9.06
C TYR A 354 -0.30 0.70 -9.13
N PRO A 355 -1.64 0.78 -9.25
CA PRO A 355 -2.34 2.07 -9.22
C PRO A 355 -2.27 2.71 -7.82
N PRO A 356 -2.49 4.03 -7.69
CA PRO A 356 -2.57 4.66 -6.39
C PRO A 356 -3.93 4.42 -5.71
N LEU A 357 -3.90 4.19 -4.40
CA LEU A 357 -5.07 4.26 -3.53
C LEU A 357 -5.18 5.68 -2.94
N ALA A 358 -6.10 6.49 -3.46
CA ALA A 358 -6.32 7.84 -2.95
C ALA A 358 -7.08 7.86 -1.61
N PRO A 359 -6.83 8.82 -0.69
CA PRO A 359 -7.54 8.93 0.59
C PRO A 359 -8.93 9.52 0.42
N THR A 360 -9.86 8.75 -0.14
CA THR A 360 -11.24 9.15 -0.44
C THR A 360 -12.07 9.44 0.83
N ALA A 361 -13.22 10.06 0.67
CA ALA A 361 -14.18 10.23 1.76
C ALA A 361 -14.68 8.87 2.30
N GLY A 362 -14.85 7.88 1.40
CA GLY A 362 -15.23 6.52 1.78
C GLY A 362 -14.15 5.84 2.62
N ASN A 363 -12.88 5.92 2.21
CA ASN A 363 -11.77 5.35 2.97
C ASN A 363 -11.62 5.98 4.36
N LYS A 364 -11.78 7.30 4.46
CA LYS A 364 -11.80 8.01 5.76
C LYS A 364 -12.97 7.58 6.65
N ARG A 365 -14.14 7.32 6.07
CA ARG A 365 -15.30 6.79 6.81
C ARG A 365 -15.02 5.39 7.33
N LEU A 366 -14.45 4.52 6.53
CA LEU A 366 -14.09 3.15 6.93
C LEU A 366 -13.04 3.15 8.04
N LEU A 367 -12.02 4.03 7.96
CA LEU A 367 -11.07 4.24 9.05
C LEU A 367 -11.77 4.69 10.33
N ALA A 368 -12.72 5.63 10.25
CA ALA A 368 -13.46 6.08 11.44
C ALA A 368 -14.30 4.97 12.07
N MET A 369 -14.82 4.02 11.28
CA MET A 369 -15.51 2.83 11.79
C MET A 369 -14.54 1.87 12.48
N TYR A 370 -13.35 1.66 11.89
CA TYR A 370 -12.30 0.82 12.47
C TYR A 370 -11.73 1.43 13.76
N ASP A 371 -11.50 2.74 13.78
CA ASP A 371 -11.09 3.50 14.97
C ASP A 371 -12.12 3.35 16.11
N ARG A 372 -13.41 3.51 15.80
CA ARG A 372 -14.49 3.31 16.79
C ARG A 372 -14.51 1.89 17.30
N ALA A 373 -14.38 0.88 16.43
CA ALA A 373 -14.30 -0.51 16.87
C ALA A 373 -13.13 -0.75 17.83
N SER A 374 -11.96 -0.18 17.53
CA SER A 374 -10.77 -0.24 18.37
C SER A 374 -10.98 0.40 19.75
N GLN A 375 -11.60 1.60 19.78
CA GLN A 375 -11.88 2.32 21.02
C GLN A 375 -12.91 1.58 21.91
N ASP A 376 -13.99 1.08 21.31
CA ASP A 376 -15.03 0.33 22.01
C ASP A 376 -14.49 -1.01 22.58
N LEU A 377 -13.49 -1.59 21.93
CA LEU A 377 -12.74 -2.76 22.40
C LEU A 377 -11.71 -2.43 23.49
N GLY A 378 -11.46 -1.14 23.77
CA GLY A 378 -10.48 -0.69 24.77
C GLY A 378 -9.04 -0.67 24.28
N PHE A 379 -8.80 -0.80 22.95
CA PHE A 379 -7.45 -0.81 22.37
C PHE A 379 -6.94 0.59 21.98
N GLY A 380 -7.75 1.64 22.24
CA GLY A 380 -7.39 3.02 21.93
C GLY A 380 -7.62 3.40 20.45
N PRO A 381 -7.25 4.63 20.09
CA PRO A 381 -7.53 5.19 18.76
C PRO A 381 -6.63 4.58 17.68
N VAL A 382 -7.18 4.56 16.44
CA VAL A 382 -6.46 4.21 15.22
C VAL A 382 -6.52 5.40 14.25
N VAL A 383 -5.37 5.78 13.69
CA VAL A 383 -5.22 6.90 12.77
C VAL A 383 -4.65 6.46 11.43
N ALA A 384 -4.78 7.31 10.40
CA ALA A 384 -4.23 7.02 9.09
C ALA A 384 -2.68 7.07 9.11
N VAL A 385 -2.04 6.12 8.42
CA VAL A 385 -0.62 6.21 8.07
C VAL A 385 -0.40 7.38 7.11
N ASP A 386 0.72 8.10 7.26
CA ASP A 386 1.13 9.10 6.25
C ASP A 386 1.38 8.40 4.90
N PRO A 387 0.80 8.89 3.80
CA PRO A 387 0.95 8.24 2.49
C PRO A 387 2.40 8.05 2.01
N SER A 388 3.34 8.85 2.52
CA SER A 388 4.76 8.69 2.19
C SER A 388 5.38 7.41 2.76
N ARG A 389 4.74 6.80 3.76
CA ARG A 389 5.17 5.58 4.44
C ARG A 389 4.42 4.32 3.98
N ALA A 390 3.39 4.47 3.17
CA ALA A 390 2.63 3.35 2.62
C ALA A 390 3.09 3.07 1.18
N GLY A 391 3.70 1.91 0.96
CA GLY A 391 4.06 1.39 -0.36
C GLY A 391 2.84 0.96 -1.18
N ALA A 392 3.06 0.47 -2.38
CA ALA A 392 2.01 -0.15 -3.19
C ALA A 392 1.56 -1.47 -2.54
N ALA A 393 0.32 -1.87 -2.78
CA ALA A 393 -0.24 -3.19 -2.42
C ALA A 393 -1.51 -3.46 -3.21
N ASP A 394 -1.96 -4.71 -3.20
CA ASP A 394 -3.05 -5.20 -4.03
C ASP A 394 -4.41 -4.49 -3.82
N VAL A 395 -4.68 -3.95 -2.63
CA VAL A 395 -5.85 -3.11 -2.36
C VAL A 395 -5.97 -1.92 -3.33
N SER A 396 -4.86 -1.48 -3.90
CA SER A 396 -4.83 -0.36 -4.86
C SER A 396 -5.54 -0.68 -6.18
N PHE A 397 -5.57 -1.94 -6.61
CA PHE A 397 -6.25 -2.34 -7.85
C PHE A 397 -7.77 -2.20 -7.78
N VAL A 398 -8.34 -2.21 -6.57
CA VAL A 398 -9.78 -2.06 -6.36
C VAL A 398 -10.20 -0.64 -5.96
N ALA A 399 -9.25 0.27 -5.80
CA ALA A 399 -9.44 1.64 -5.29
C ALA A 399 -10.49 2.48 -6.02
N ASN A 400 -10.64 2.26 -7.34
CA ASN A 400 -11.61 2.99 -8.17
C ASN A 400 -12.90 2.20 -8.43
N ILE A 401 -13.04 1.03 -7.83
CA ILE A 401 -14.18 0.11 -8.04
C ILE A 401 -15.05 0.08 -6.79
N VAL A 402 -14.42 0.00 -5.62
CA VAL A 402 -15.14 -0.05 -4.33
C VAL A 402 -15.32 1.36 -3.74
N PRO A 403 -16.47 1.63 -3.09
CA PRO A 403 -16.71 2.94 -2.46
C PRO A 403 -15.82 3.21 -1.24
N MET A 404 -15.33 2.17 -0.57
CA MET A 404 -14.51 2.25 0.64
C MET A 404 -13.42 1.18 0.63
N ALA A 405 -12.19 1.56 0.94
CA ALA A 405 -11.08 0.63 1.14
C ALA A 405 -10.23 1.03 2.35
N ILE A 406 -9.75 0.05 3.09
CA ILE A 406 -8.79 0.18 4.19
C ILE A 406 -7.83 -1.00 4.12
N ASP A 407 -6.59 -0.78 4.54
CA ASP A 407 -5.55 -1.78 4.49
C ASP A 407 -4.65 -1.72 5.74
N ALA A 408 -3.67 -2.61 5.83
CA ALA A 408 -2.81 -2.78 6.99
C ALA A 408 -3.60 -3.21 8.25
N LEU A 409 -4.57 -4.10 8.07
CA LEU A 409 -5.34 -4.71 9.17
C LEU A 409 -4.67 -5.98 9.72
N GLY A 410 -3.53 -6.35 9.15
CA GLY A 410 -2.79 -7.56 9.49
C GLY A 410 -1.95 -7.47 10.76
N LEU A 411 -1.02 -8.41 10.89
CA LEU A 411 -0.21 -8.54 12.09
C LEU A 411 0.89 -7.46 12.12
N SER A 412 0.98 -6.74 13.23
CA SER A 412 1.99 -5.71 13.41
C SER A 412 3.35 -6.30 13.75
N GLY A 413 4.39 -5.68 13.23
CA GLY A 413 5.77 -6.06 13.46
C GLY A 413 6.75 -5.09 12.83
N HIS A 414 7.93 -5.57 12.50
CA HIS A 414 9.03 -4.77 11.96
C HIS A 414 9.87 -5.59 11.00
N ASP A 415 10.62 -4.87 10.14
CA ASP A 415 11.66 -5.42 9.28
C ASP A 415 11.14 -6.43 8.23
N ASP A 416 9.90 -6.22 7.73
CA ASP A 416 9.37 -6.88 6.53
C ASP A 416 10.42 -6.86 5.40
N HIS A 417 10.31 -7.77 4.44
CA HIS A 417 11.25 -7.91 3.32
C HIS A 417 12.72 -8.13 3.74
N SER A 418 12.97 -8.51 5.00
CA SER A 418 14.32 -8.83 5.48
C SER A 418 14.34 -10.11 6.34
N GLU A 419 15.52 -10.72 6.48
CA GLU A 419 15.72 -11.88 7.37
C GLU A 419 15.51 -11.56 8.86
N LYS A 420 15.13 -10.31 9.18
CA LYS A 420 14.81 -9.85 10.53
C LYS A 420 13.32 -9.66 10.75
N GLU A 421 12.50 -10.01 9.76
CA GLU A 421 11.05 -9.88 9.83
C GLU A 421 10.49 -10.47 11.13
N THR A 422 9.85 -9.61 11.93
CA THR A 422 9.49 -9.89 13.33
C THR A 422 8.06 -9.45 13.61
N ALA A 423 7.27 -10.28 14.28
CA ALA A 423 5.89 -10.02 14.66
C ALA A 423 5.74 -9.78 16.16
N ASP A 424 4.85 -8.86 16.55
CA ASP A 424 4.31 -8.75 17.90
C ASP A 424 3.08 -9.67 18.04
N LEU A 425 3.28 -10.84 18.63
CA LEU A 425 2.23 -11.86 18.78
C LEU A 425 1.06 -11.42 19.66
N ARG A 426 1.22 -10.38 20.49
CA ARG A 426 0.14 -9.81 21.29
C ARG A 426 -0.91 -9.13 20.41
N MET A 427 -0.51 -8.71 19.22
CA MET A 427 -1.39 -8.05 18.26
C MET A 427 -2.26 -9.02 17.47
N LEU A 428 -1.93 -10.32 17.43
CA LEU A 428 -2.75 -11.32 16.77
C LEU A 428 -4.22 -11.29 17.24
N PRO A 429 -4.54 -11.50 18.53
CA PRO A 429 -5.92 -11.40 19.01
C PRO A 429 -6.49 -9.97 18.96
N VAL A 430 -5.68 -8.93 19.10
CA VAL A 430 -6.12 -7.54 19.05
C VAL A 430 -6.63 -7.17 17.67
N GLN A 431 -5.84 -7.44 16.63
CA GLN A 431 -6.22 -7.15 15.24
C GLN A 431 -7.39 -8.04 14.79
N THR A 432 -7.40 -9.31 15.19
CA THR A 432 -8.53 -10.23 14.90
C THR A 432 -9.85 -9.71 15.49
N LYS A 433 -9.86 -9.22 16.73
CA LYS A 433 -11.06 -8.62 17.36
C LYS A 433 -11.50 -7.35 16.63
N ARG A 434 -10.55 -6.46 16.29
CA ARG A 434 -10.85 -5.25 15.52
C ARG A 434 -11.49 -5.56 14.18
N ALA A 435 -10.91 -6.52 13.44
CA ALA A 435 -11.39 -6.94 12.14
C ALA A 435 -12.79 -7.59 12.23
N GLY A 436 -13.00 -8.48 13.20
CA GLY A 436 -14.30 -9.14 13.41
C GLY A 436 -15.40 -8.14 13.76
N VAL A 437 -15.13 -7.19 14.67
CA VAL A 437 -16.10 -6.15 15.05
C VAL A 437 -16.35 -5.18 13.89
N LEU A 438 -15.33 -4.79 13.12
CA LEU A 438 -15.51 -3.96 11.93
C LEU A 438 -16.43 -4.63 10.91
N MET A 439 -16.15 -5.87 10.54
CA MET A 439 -16.94 -6.64 9.57
C MET A 439 -18.39 -6.82 10.04
N TYR A 440 -18.61 -7.12 11.31
CA TYR A 440 -19.93 -7.19 11.90
C TYR A 440 -20.70 -5.88 11.73
N ARG A 441 -20.08 -4.74 12.07
CA ARG A 441 -20.70 -3.41 11.97
C ARG A 441 -20.99 -2.99 10.53
N LEU A 442 -20.13 -3.36 9.59
CA LEU A 442 -20.38 -3.11 8.16
C LEU A 442 -21.65 -3.80 7.66
N THR A 443 -21.99 -4.95 8.21
CA THR A 443 -23.17 -5.74 7.81
C THR A 443 -24.43 -5.29 8.52
N GLU A 444 -24.40 -5.19 9.86
CA GLU A 444 -25.61 -4.98 10.69
C GLU A 444 -26.11 -3.54 10.68
N ASN A 445 -25.21 -2.57 10.74
CA ASN A 445 -25.62 -1.16 10.89
C ASN A 445 -26.12 -0.52 9.59
N GLY A 446 -26.15 -1.25 8.48
CA GLY A 446 -26.55 -0.69 7.18
C GLY A 446 -25.66 0.48 6.72
N GLU A 447 -24.55 0.74 7.42
CA GLU A 447 -23.60 1.83 7.09
C GLU A 447 -22.95 1.62 5.74
N ALA A 448 -22.94 0.36 5.26
CA ALA A 448 -22.60 0.03 3.88
C ALA A 448 -23.80 0.13 2.91
N ARG A 449 -25.06 0.26 3.41
CA ARG A 449 -26.26 0.44 2.59
C ARG A 449 -26.43 1.94 2.28
N GLY A 450 -26.15 2.33 1.07
CA GLY A 450 -26.36 3.74 0.61
C GLY A 450 -25.11 4.44 0.10
N VAL A 451 -24.02 3.71 -0.08
CA VAL A 451 -22.86 4.20 -0.81
C VAL A 451 -22.96 3.65 -2.23
N THR A 452 -23.64 4.40 -3.08
CA THR A 452 -23.47 4.24 -4.54
C THR A 452 -22.12 4.78 -4.93
N PRO A 453 -21.40 4.11 -5.86
CA PRO A 453 -20.09 4.54 -6.36
C PRO A 453 -20.14 5.93 -6.99
#